data_d6f0333f0ee68abd1637d2b917510726
#
_entry.id   d6f0333f0ee68abd1637d2b917510726
#
_cell.length_a   1.000
_cell.length_b   1.000
_cell.length_c   1.000
_cell.angle_alpha   90.00
_cell.angle_beta   90.00
_cell.angle_gamma   90.00
#
_symmetry.space_group_name_H-M   'P 1'
#
loop_
_entity.id
_entity.type
_entity.pdbx_description
1 polymer ?
#
loop_
_entity_poly.entity_id
_entity_poly.type
_entity_poly.pdbx_seq_one_letter_code
_entity_poly.pdbx_strand_id
1 'polypeptide(L)'
;MDLIDLLVQLWRGKMTIIISVIVAIALAIGYLAVAKEKWTSTAIITQPDVGQIAGYNNAMNVIYGQAAPKVPDLQEALIGRFSSAFSALAETLDNQKEPEKLTIEPSVKNQQLPLTVSYVGQTAEDAQMKLAQYIQQVDDKVNQELEKDLKDNLALGRKNLQDSLRTQEVVAQEQKDLRIRQIQEALQYANQAQVTKPQIQQTGEDITQDTLFLLGSEALESMIKHEATRPLVFSPNYYQTRQNLLDIENLKVDDLDIHAYRYVMKPTLPIRRDSPKKAITLILAVLLGGMVGAGIVLGRNALRNYNSK
;
A
#
# COMPACT_ATOMS: atom_id res chain seq x y z
N MET A 1 41.95 39.21 43.10
CA MET A 1 41.51 39.89 41.86
C MET A 1 40.05 40.22 42.05
N ASP A 2 39.77 41.50 42.24
CA ASP A 2 38.40 41.92 42.43
C ASP A 2 37.69 42.04 41.05
N LEU A 3 36.37 41.77 41.03
CA LEU A 3 35.55 41.86 39.83
C LEU A 3 35.72 43.22 39.11
N ILE A 4 36.00 44.30 39.85
CA ILE A 4 36.24 45.64 39.33
C ILE A 4 37.55 45.70 38.53
N ASP A 5 38.59 45.02 39.02
CA ASP A 5 39.89 44.97 38.32
C ASP A 5 39.80 44.25 36.96
N LEU A 6 38.98 43.16 36.88
CA LEU A 6 38.68 42.46 35.67
C LEU A 6 37.94 43.34 34.65
N LEU A 7 36.95 44.11 35.09
CA LEU A 7 36.21 45.04 34.22
C LEU A 7 37.10 46.15 33.68
N VAL A 8 37.98 46.75 34.48
CA VAL A 8 38.93 47.78 34.04
C VAL A 8 39.95 47.22 33.05
N GLN A 9 40.42 45.98 33.24
CA GLN A 9 41.35 45.31 32.32
C GLN A 9 40.70 45.06 30.95
N LEU A 10 39.46 44.59 30.93
CA LEU A 10 38.68 44.37 29.71
C LEU A 10 38.41 45.68 28.99
N TRP A 11 38.12 46.78 29.75
CA TRP A 11 37.92 48.12 29.16
C TRP A 11 39.18 48.66 28.51
N ARG A 12 40.36 48.47 29.15
CA ARG A 12 41.66 48.85 28.54
C ARG A 12 42.02 48.04 27.31
N GLY A 13 41.53 46.80 27.22
CA GLY A 13 41.73 45.90 26.10
C GLY A 13 40.64 45.96 25.01
N LYS A 14 39.73 46.94 25.03
CA LYS A 14 38.56 47.04 24.16
C LYS A 14 38.88 46.89 22.65
N MET A 15 40.02 47.42 22.20
CA MET A 15 40.43 47.32 20.77
C MET A 15 40.75 45.89 20.40
N THR A 16 41.36 45.08 21.26
CA THR A 16 41.64 43.67 21.01
C THR A 16 40.33 42.88 20.95
N ILE A 17 39.35 43.17 21.82
CA ILE A 17 38.05 42.53 21.78
C ILE A 17 37.27 42.88 20.53
N ILE A 18 37.28 44.17 20.12
CA ILE A 18 36.62 44.64 18.90
C ILE A 18 37.23 43.96 17.65
N ILE A 19 38.55 43.88 17.57
CA ILE A 19 39.24 43.22 16.45
C ILE A 19 38.89 41.73 16.41
N SER A 20 38.89 41.04 17.56
CA SER A 20 38.52 39.64 17.65
C SER A 20 37.08 39.41 17.19
N VAL A 21 36.12 40.29 17.56
CA VAL A 21 34.74 40.21 17.10
C VAL A 21 34.63 40.45 15.60
N ILE A 22 35.35 41.40 15.05
CA ILE A 22 35.37 41.69 13.59
C ILE A 22 35.90 40.47 12.82
N VAL A 23 36.96 39.85 13.29
CA VAL A 23 37.52 38.62 12.67
C VAL A 23 36.53 37.49 12.77
N ALA A 24 35.89 37.28 13.90
CA ALA A 24 34.86 36.23 14.08
C ALA A 24 33.65 36.45 13.14
N ILE A 25 33.21 37.71 12.98
CA ILE A 25 32.13 38.06 12.03
C ILE A 25 32.56 37.79 10.59
N ALA A 26 33.79 38.17 10.20
CA ALA A 26 34.30 37.90 8.85
C ALA A 26 34.35 36.38 8.54
N LEU A 27 34.82 35.59 9.50
CA LEU A 27 34.79 34.10 9.39
C LEU A 27 33.37 33.56 9.28
N ALA A 28 32.42 34.10 10.06
CA ALA A 28 31.03 33.71 10.00
C ALA A 28 30.37 34.04 8.66
N ILE A 29 30.68 35.21 8.07
CA ILE A 29 30.22 35.60 6.71
C ILE A 29 30.80 34.65 5.66
N GLY A 30 32.11 34.34 5.75
CA GLY A 30 32.75 33.36 4.87
C GLY A 30 32.10 31.98 4.97
N TYR A 31 31.80 31.51 6.19
CA TYR A 31 31.04 30.26 6.40
C TYR A 31 29.66 30.33 5.77
N LEU A 32 28.90 31.42 5.96
CA LEU A 32 27.56 31.58 5.39
C LEU A 32 27.56 31.64 3.85
N ALA A 33 28.66 32.03 3.23
CA ALA A 33 28.80 32.05 1.77
C ALA A 33 29.07 30.66 1.16
N VAL A 34 29.73 29.77 1.91
CA VAL A 34 30.17 28.45 1.42
C VAL A 34 29.25 27.34 1.90
N ALA A 35 28.54 27.51 3.03
CA ALA A 35 27.66 26.48 3.62
C ALA A 35 26.46 26.19 2.70
N LYS A 36 26.25 24.92 2.37
CA LYS A 36 25.11 24.46 1.60
C LYS A 36 23.80 24.83 2.30
N GLU A 37 22.90 25.47 1.59
CA GLU A 37 21.56 25.76 2.12
C GLU A 37 20.71 24.51 2.24
N LYS A 38 19.84 24.49 3.22
CA LYS A 38 18.85 23.41 3.42
C LYS A 38 17.46 24.01 3.44
N TRP A 39 16.58 23.42 2.64
CA TRP A 39 15.20 23.83 2.46
C TRP A 39 14.31 22.61 2.62
N THR A 40 13.32 22.64 3.52
CA THR A 40 12.41 21.53 3.74
C THR A 40 11.07 21.81 3.10
N SER A 41 10.70 20.99 2.11
CA SER A 41 9.34 20.91 1.62
C SER A 41 8.56 19.86 2.42
N THR A 42 7.29 20.12 2.65
CA THR A 42 6.40 19.27 3.44
C THR A 42 5.08 19.08 2.71
N ALA A 43 4.56 17.86 2.71
CA ALA A 43 3.22 17.53 2.26
C ALA A 43 2.48 16.73 3.35
N ILE A 44 1.16 16.81 3.36
CA ILE A 44 0.32 16.00 4.27
C ILE A 44 -0.58 15.13 3.40
N ILE A 45 -0.54 13.83 3.66
CA ILE A 45 -1.29 12.82 2.95
C ILE A 45 -2.15 12.01 3.92
N THR A 46 -3.20 11.42 3.40
CA THR A 46 -4.11 10.52 4.15
C THR A 46 -4.57 9.38 3.25
N GLN A 47 -5.39 8.50 3.79
CA GLN A 47 -5.99 7.41 3.02
C GLN A 47 -6.74 7.92 1.79
N PRO A 48 -6.78 7.13 0.70
CA PRO A 48 -7.45 7.50 -0.54
C PRO A 48 -8.97 7.63 -0.33
N ASP A 49 -9.62 8.45 -1.15
CA ASP A 49 -11.08 8.53 -1.16
C ASP A 49 -11.71 7.30 -1.83
N VAL A 50 -12.95 7.00 -1.47
CA VAL A 50 -13.71 5.86 -2.02
C VAL A 50 -13.75 5.88 -3.55
N GLY A 51 -13.86 7.08 -4.15
CA GLY A 51 -13.86 7.25 -5.62
C GLY A 51 -12.53 6.85 -6.26
N GLN A 52 -11.40 7.11 -5.61
CA GLN A 52 -10.06 6.77 -6.11
C GLN A 52 -9.77 5.26 -6.12
N ILE A 53 -10.52 4.49 -5.32
CA ILE A 53 -10.34 3.03 -5.20
C ILE A 53 -11.58 2.26 -5.70
N ALA A 54 -12.55 2.94 -6.33
CA ALA A 54 -13.82 2.32 -6.71
C ALA A 54 -13.62 1.12 -7.66
N GLY A 55 -12.74 1.25 -8.66
CA GLY A 55 -12.42 0.17 -9.58
C GLY A 55 -11.78 -1.03 -8.89
N TYR A 56 -10.81 -0.78 -8.01
CA TYR A 56 -10.15 -1.82 -7.21
C TYR A 56 -11.12 -2.52 -6.26
N ASN A 57 -11.95 -1.76 -5.54
CA ASN A 57 -12.99 -2.31 -4.67
C ASN A 57 -14.01 -3.16 -5.44
N ASN A 58 -14.43 -2.72 -6.63
CA ASN A 58 -15.32 -3.52 -7.49
C ASN A 58 -14.66 -4.84 -7.89
N ALA A 59 -13.40 -4.82 -8.29
CA ALA A 59 -12.65 -6.03 -8.64
C ALA A 59 -12.54 -7.00 -7.45
N MET A 60 -12.25 -6.49 -6.25
CA MET A 60 -12.21 -7.31 -5.03
C MET A 60 -13.57 -7.93 -4.73
N ASN A 61 -14.68 -7.20 -4.91
CA ASN A 61 -16.02 -7.74 -4.72
C ASN A 61 -16.35 -8.86 -5.74
N VAL A 62 -15.94 -8.72 -7.00
CA VAL A 62 -16.13 -9.76 -8.02
C VAL A 62 -15.33 -11.02 -7.69
N ILE A 63 -14.07 -10.88 -7.22
CA ILE A 63 -13.20 -12.02 -6.90
C ILE A 63 -13.65 -12.74 -5.64
N TYR A 64 -13.94 -12.00 -4.56
CA TYR A 64 -14.16 -12.56 -3.23
C TYR A 64 -15.62 -12.57 -2.78
N GLY A 65 -16.52 -11.92 -3.51
CA GLY A 65 -17.93 -11.83 -3.17
C GLY A 65 -18.16 -11.29 -1.76
N GLN A 66 -18.87 -12.03 -0.93
CA GLN A 66 -19.15 -11.65 0.47
C GLN A 66 -17.90 -11.64 1.38
N ALA A 67 -16.83 -12.31 0.97
CA ALA A 67 -15.55 -12.30 1.70
C ALA A 67 -14.63 -11.14 1.29
N ALA A 68 -15.08 -10.25 0.40
CA ALA A 68 -14.31 -9.09 -0.02
C ALA A 68 -14.02 -8.16 1.19
N PRO A 69 -12.81 -7.56 1.25
CA PRO A 69 -12.49 -6.58 2.27
C PRO A 69 -13.46 -5.39 2.20
N LYS A 70 -13.80 -4.82 3.35
CA LYS A 70 -14.62 -3.61 3.39
C LYS A 70 -13.82 -2.41 2.92
N VAL A 71 -14.51 -1.40 2.41
CA VAL A 71 -13.87 -0.16 1.91
C VAL A 71 -12.91 0.48 2.91
N PRO A 72 -13.24 0.64 4.22
CA PRO A 72 -12.29 1.19 5.18
C PRO A 72 -11.01 0.36 5.34
N ASP A 73 -11.14 -0.97 5.33
CA ASP A 73 -10.00 -1.89 5.45
C ASP A 73 -9.08 -1.79 4.22
N LEU A 74 -9.68 -1.62 3.02
CA LEU A 74 -8.92 -1.36 1.78
C LEU A 74 -8.18 -0.03 1.83
N GLN A 75 -8.84 1.04 2.28
CA GLN A 75 -8.22 2.36 2.42
C GLN A 75 -7.03 2.32 3.38
N GLU A 76 -7.17 1.64 4.52
CA GLU A 76 -6.09 1.45 5.49
C GLU A 76 -4.94 0.61 4.92
N ALA A 77 -5.24 -0.47 4.23
CA ALA A 77 -4.24 -1.32 3.59
C ALA A 77 -3.44 -0.56 2.52
N LEU A 78 -4.10 0.28 1.72
CA LEU A 78 -3.46 1.05 0.65
C LEU A 78 -2.50 2.11 1.21
N ILE A 79 -2.95 2.93 2.16
CA ILE A 79 -2.07 3.93 2.79
C ILE A 79 -0.95 3.27 3.59
N GLY A 80 -1.18 2.09 4.16
CA GLY A 80 -0.16 1.28 4.83
C GLY A 80 0.93 0.79 3.87
N ARG A 81 0.55 0.29 2.68
CA ARG A 81 1.50 -0.08 1.60
C ARG A 81 2.30 1.13 1.14
N PHE A 82 1.63 2.27 0.91
CA PHE A 82 2.31 3.52 0.54
C PHE A 82 3.32 3.94 1.61
N SER A 83 2.92 3.99 2.87
CA SER A 83 3.79 4.39 3.98
C SER A 83 5.02 3.48 4.11
N SER A 84 4.84 2.18 3.97
CA SER A 84 5.93 1.20 4.01
C SER A 84 6.90 1.37 2.84
N ALA A 85 6.38 1.55 1.62
CA ALA A 85 7.20 1.76 0.42
C ALA A 85 7.95 3.10 0.48
N PHE A 86 7.31 4.15 1.01
CA PHE A 86 7.92 5.46 1.19
C PHE A 86 9.04 5.43 2.25
N SER A 87 8.83 4.71 3.36
CA SER A 87 9.86 4.50 4.38
C SER A 87 11.07 3.74 3.84
N ALA A 88 10.83 2.70 3.04
CA ALA A 88 11.89 1.96 2.39
C ALA A 88 12.69 2.81 1.38
N LEU A 89 12.01 3.69 0.62
CA LEU A 89 12.67 4.66 -0.24
C LEU A 89 13.52 5.64 0.58
N ALA A 90 12.99 6.18 1.67
CA ALA A 90 13.69 7.10 2.57
C ALA A 90 14.98 6.49 3.12
N GLU A 91 14.94 5.24 3.57
CA GLU A 91 16.12 4.52 4.05
C GLU A 91 17.12 4.24 2.93
N THR A 92 16.65 3.92 1.74
CA THR A 92 17.52 3.72 0.56
C THR A 92 18.26 5.02 0.19
N LEU A 93 17.59 6.17 0.25
CA LEU A 93 18.17 7.47 -0.06
C LEU A 93 19.18 7.93 1.01
N ASP A 94 18.92 7.61 2.28
CA ASP A 94 19.84 7.94 3.38
C ASP A 94 21.13 7.11 3.32
N ASN A 95 21.09 5.90 2.78
CA ASN A 95 22.23 4.99 2.63
C ASN A 95 23.06 5.21 1.35
N GLN A 96 22.89 6.29 0.60
CA GLN A 96 23.66 6.61 -0.60
C GLN A 96 24.96 7.34 -0.25
N LYS A 97 25.90 7.43 -1.24
CA LYS A 97 27.14 8.21 -1.11
C LYS A 97 26.89 9.68 -0.80
N GLU A 98 25.83 10.24 -1.36
CA GLU A 98 25.29 11.57 -1.04
C GLU A 98 23.91 11.36 -0.43
N PRO A 99 23.79 11.29 0.91
CA PRO A 99 22.53 11.03 1.57
C PRO A 99 21.48 12.11 1.31
N GLU A 100 20.29 11.69 0.95
CA GLU A 100 19.13 12.58 0.82
C GLU A 100 18.18 12.33 2.00
N LYS A 101 17.71 13.41 2.61
CA LYS A 101 16.85 13.32 3.78
C LYS A 101 15.38 13.36 3.38
N LEU A 102 14.76 12.20 3.30
CA LEU A 102 13.35 11.98 3.11
C LEU A 102 12.74 11.42 4.39
N THR A 103 11.56 11.91 4.82
CA THR A 103 10.91 11.41 6.05
C THR A 103 9.41 11.26 5.87
N ILE A 104 8.83 10.31 6.61
CA ILE A 104 7.40 10.12 6.74
C ILE A 104 7.06 9.86 8.22
N GLU A 105 6.16 10.66 8.77
CA GLU A 105 5.79 10.61 10.18
C GLU A 105 4.30 10.94 10.36
N PRO A 106 3.64 10.47 11.43
CA PRO A 106 2.30 10.91 11.76
C PRO A 106 2.25 12.44 12.00
N SER A 107 1.29 13.12 11.38
CA SER A 107 1.13 14.58 11.54
C SER A 107 0.71 15.00 12.94
N VAL A 108 0.03 14.10 13.66
CA VAL A 108 -0.48 14.33 15.02
C VAL A 108 0.01 13.21 15.93
N LYS A 109 0.57 13.57 17.09
CA LYS A 109 1.01 12.59 18.08
C LYS A 109 -0.13 11.64 18.45
N ASN A 110 0.17 10.34 18.53
CA ASN A 110 -0.77 9.26 18.88
C ASN A 110 -1.91 9.02 17.88
N GLN A 111 -1.82 9.56 16.67
CA GLN A 111 -2.72 9.24 15.57
C GLN A 111 -1.90 8.66 14.42
N GLN A 112 -2.41 7.60 13.77
CA GLN A 112 -1.73 7.00 12.63
C GLN A 112 -1.85 7.84 11.36
N LEU A 113 -2.92 8.62 11.24
CA LEU A 113 -3.23 9.48 10.09
C LEU A 113 -3.69 10.87 10.58
N PRO A 114 -3.51 11.90 9.77
CA PRO A 114 -2.78 11.93 8.48
C PRO A 114 -1.26 11.81 8.66
N LEU A 115 -0.53 11.54 7.57
CA LEU A 115 0.91 11.43 7.53
C LEU A 115 1.53 12.70 6.98
N THR A 116 2.61 13.17 7.59
CA THR A 116 3.48 14.23 7.10
C THR A 116 4.67 13.60 6.39
N VAL A 117 4.87 13.95 5.14
CA VAL A 117 6.06 13.58 4.36
C VAL A 117 6.89 14.84 4.11
N SER A 118 8.21 14.74 4.24
CA SER A 118 9.09 15.88 4.00
C SER A 118 10.40 15.49 3.33
N TYR A 119 10.95 16.42 2.55
CA TYR A 119 12.23 16.28 1.88
C TYR A 119 13.07 17.54 2.07
N VAL A 120 14.37 17.35 2.30
CA VAL A 120 15.35 18.43 2.49
C VAL A 120 16.19 18.57 1.23
N GLY A 121 15.92 19.63 0.45
CA GLY A 121 16.66 19.99 -0.75
C GLY A 121 17.68 21.10 -0.54
N GLN A 122 18.40 21.45 -1.62
CA GLN A 122 19.40 22.53 -1.62
C GLN A 122 18.79 23.90 -1.98
N THR A 123 17.64 23.91 -2.67
CA THR A 123 16.83 25.11 -2.94
C THR A 123 15.37 24.83 -2.58
N ALA A 124 14.57 25.89 -2.50
CA ALA A 124 13.15 25.77 -2.20
C ALA A 124 12.40 24.99 -3.28
N GLU A 125 12.73 25.27 -4.54
CA GLU A 125 12.13 24.65 -5.72
C GLU A 125 12.55 23.18 -5.85
N ASP A 126 13.84 22.88 -5.62
CA ASP A 126 14.37 21.51 -5.61
C ASP A 126 13.66 20.67 -4.54
N ALA A 127 13.53 21.21 -3.33
CA ALA A 127 12.85 20.52 -2.23
C ALA A 127 11.38 20.18 -2.56
N GLN A 128 10.65 21.13 -3.13
CA GLN A 128 9.25 20.93 -3.53
C GLN A 128 9.11 19.90 -4.67
N MET A 129 9.91 20.05 -5.71
CA MET A 129 9.85 19.23 -6.91
C MET A 129 10.24 17.78 -6.61
N LYS A 130 11.35 17.57 -5.88
CA LYS A 130 11.78 16.22 -5.51
C LYS A 130 10.81 15.53 -4.56
N LEU A 131 10.23 16.25 -3.58
CA LEU A 131 9.20 15.66 -2.72
C LEU A 131 8.01 15.21 -3.54
N ALA A 132 7.52 16.02 -4.47
CA ALA A 132 6.43 15.63 -5.36
C ALA A 132 6.78 14.40 -6.21
N GLN A 133 8.01 14.36 -6.75
CA GLN A 133 8.50 13.25 -7.55
C GLN A 133 8.61 11.95 -6.74
N TYR A 134 9.12 11.99 -5.52
CA TYR A 134 9.21 10.80 -4.67
C TYR A 134 7.84 10.27 -4.23
N ILE A 135 6.90 11.17 -3.93
CA ILE A 135 5.52 10.77 -3.63
C ILE A 135 4.90 10.05 -4.84
N GLN A 136 5.06 10.62 -6.03
CA GLN A 136 4.54 10.01 -7.27
C GLN A 136 5.24 8.67 -7.58
N GLN A 137 6.56 8.60 -7.46
CA GLN A 137 7.32 7.37 -7.68
C GLN A 137 6.85 6.22 -6.78
N VAL A 138 6.55 6.51 -5.51
CA VAL A 138 6.04 5.51 -4.57
C VAL A 138 4.62 5.11 -4.93
N ASP A 139 3.75 6.06 -5.29
CA ASP A 139 2.38 5.76 -5.73
C ASP A 139 2.37 4.87 -6.97
N ASP A 140 3.14 5.21 -7.99
CA ASP A 140 3.27 4.43 -9.22
C ASP A 140 3.76 2.99 -8.93
N LYS A 141 4.73 2.85 -8.02
CA LYS A 141 5.22 1.53 -7.60
C LYS A 141 4.14 0.71 -6.90
N VAL A 142 3.44 1.32 -5.94
CA VAL A 142 2.36 0.65 -5.22
C VAL A 142 1.22 0.26 -6.17
N ASN A 143 0.87 1.14 -7.11
CA ASN A 143 -0.13 0.86 -8.14
C ASN A 143 0.24 -0.33 -9.02
N GLN A 144 1.49 -0.40 -9.48
CA GLN A 144 1.99 -1.54 -10.27
C GLN A 144 1.93 -2.86 -9.49
N GLU A 145 2.28 -2.84 -8.20
CA GLU A 145 2.19 -4.00 -7.33
C GLU A 145 0.73 -4.44 -7.14
N LEU A 146 -0.18 -3.50 -6.88
CA LEU A 146 -1.62 -3.77 -6.73
C LEU A 146 -2.26 -4.32 -8.00
N GLU A 147 -1.92 -3.75 -9.14
CA GLU A 147 -2.42 -4.20 -10.45
C GLU A 147 -1.95 -5.63 -10.75
N LYS A 148 -0.69 -5.93 -10.45
CA LYS A 148 -0.14 -7.27 -10.59
C LYS A 148 -0.84 -8.25 -9.64
N ASP A 149 -0.94 -7.93 -8.34
CA ASP A 149 -1.62 -8.75 -7.34
C ASP A 149 -3.07 -9.05 -7.79
N LEU A 150 -3.76 -8.05 -8.32
CA LEU A 150 -5.13 -8.18 -8.80
C LEU A 150 -5.22 -9.12 -10.02
N LYS A 151 -4.33 -8.96 -11.01
CA LYS A 151 -4.27 -9.84 -12.19
C LYS A 151 -3.97 -11.29 -11.80
N ASP A 152 -3.05 -11.50 -10.87
CA ASP A 152 -2.71 -12.83 -10.38
C ASP A 152 -3.90 -13.48 -9.64
N ASN A 153 -4.61 -12.73 -8.80
CA ASN A 153 -5.81 -13.19 -8.10
C ASN A 153 -6.97 -13.49 -9.06
N LEU A 154 -7.17 -12.67 -10.08
CA LEU A 154 -8.16 -12.93 -11.14
C LEU A 154 -7.85 -14.22 -11.92
N ALA A 155 -6.60 -14.40 -12.30
CA ALA A 155 -6.17 -15.62 -13.00
C ALA A 155 -6.41 -16.87 -12.16
N LEU A 156 -6.07 -16.81 -10.86
CA LEU A 156 -6.33 -17.90 -9.92
C LEU A 156 -7.84 -18.14 -9.71
N GLY A 157 -8.61 -17.09 -9.50
CA GLY A 157 -10.08 -17.17 -9.33
C GLY A 157 -10.75 -17.80 -10.56
N ARG A 158 -10.38 -17.34 -11.77
CA ARG A 158 -10.87 -17.91 -13.04
C ARG A 158 -10.57 -19.40 -13.14
N LYS A 159 -9.31 -19.79 -12.86
CA LYS A 159 -8.92 -21.21 -12.89
C LYS A 159 -9.74 -22.05 -11.91
N ASN A 160 -9.89 -21.60 -10.68
CA ASN A 160 -10.65 -22.31 -9.67
C ASN A 160 -12.13 -22.52 -10.06
N LEU A 161 -12.76 -21.49 -10.66
CA LEU A 161 -14.13 -21.58 -11.16
C LEU A 161 -14.24 -22.53 -12.35
N GLN A 162 -13.29 -22.51 -13.29
CA GLN A 162 -13.25 -23.44 -14.43
C GLN A 162 -13.08 -24.90 -13.96
N ASP A 163 -12.18 -25.16 -13.00
CA ASP A 163 -11.98 -26.47 -12.42
C ASP A 163 -13.23 -26.95 -11.68
N SER A 164 -13.91 -26.04 -10.96
CA SER A 164 -15.20 -26.35 -10.28
C SER A 164 -16.29 -26.71 -11.28
N LEU A 165 -16.45 -25.95 -12.36
CA LEU A 165 -17.42 -26.26 -13.44
C LEU A 165 -17.14 -27.63 -14.04
N ARG A 166 -15.89 -27.91 -14.41
CA ARG A 166 -15.48 -29.19 -14.95
C ARG A 166 -15.83 -30.34 -14.01
N THR A 167 -15.57 -30.19 -12.70
CA THR A 167 -15.93 -31.19 -11.70
C THR A 167 -17.44 -31.42 -11.63
N GLN A 168 -18.24 -30.36 -11.66
CA GLN A 168 -19.69 -30.44 -11.65
C GLN A 168 -20.24 -31.11 -12.93
N GLU A 169 -19.62 -30.89 -14.10
CA GLU A 169 -19.96 -31.55 -15.35
C GLU A 169 -19.68 -33.05 -15.29
N VAL A 170 -18.52 -33.45 -14.74
CA VAL A 170 -18.19 -34.88 -14.53
C VAL A 170 -19.18 -35.53 -13.60
N VAL A 171 -19.50 -34.88 -12.46
CA VAL A 171 -20.50 -35.44 -11.50
C VAL A 171 -21.88 -35.57 -12.16
N ALA A 172 -22.32 -34.59 -12.94
CA ALA A 172 -23.60 -34.69 -13.65
C ALA A 172 -23.61 -35.83 -14.68
N GLN A 173 -22.50 -36.07 -15.38
CA GLN A 173 -22.34 -37.20 -16.30
C GLN A 173 -22.39 -38.55 -15.52
N GLU A 174 -21.66 -38.65 -14.43
CA GLU A 174 -21.67 -39.86 -13.59
C GLU A 174 -23.08 -40.19 -13.04
N GLN A 175 -23.84 -39.16 -12.65
CA GLN A 175 -25.24 -39.33 -12.19
C GLN A 175 -26.13 -39.82 -13.34
N LYS A 176 -25.94 -39.27 -14.54
CA LYS A 176 -26.66 -39.74 -15.72
C LYS A 176 -26.34 -41.20 -16.04
N ASP A 177 -25.06 -41.57 -16.02
CA ASP A 177 -24.62 -42.96 -16.30
C ASP A 177 -25.09 -43.93 -15.23
N LEU A 178 -25.10 -43.51 -13.97
CA LEU A 178 -25.68 -44.30 -12.86
C LEU A 178 -27.16 -44.52 -13.10
N ARG A 179 -27.92 -43.50 -13.48
CA ARG A 179 -29.34 -43.59 -13.78
C ARG A 179 -29.61 -44.59 -14.92
N ILE A 180 -28.84 -44.53 -15.98
CA ILE A 180 -28.95 -45.47 -17.12
C ILE A 180 -28.68 -46.92 -16.64
N ARG A 181 -27.62 -47.15 -15.85
CA ARG A 181 -27.33 -48.48 -15.30
C ARG A 181 -28.47 -49.01 -14.42
N GLN A 182 -29.07 -48.17 -13.55
CA GLN A 182 -30.21 -48.56 -12.73
C GLN A 182 -31.42 -49.00 -13.57
N ILE A 183 -31.70 -48.29 -14.66
CA ILE A 183 -32.78 -48.63 -15.58
C ILE A 183 -32.44 -49.92 -16.34
N GLN A 184 -31.18 -50.14 -16.73
CA GLN A 184 -30.74 -51.38 -17.37
C GLN A 184 -30.86 -52.61 -16.44
N GLU A 185 -30.49 -52.46 -15.16
CA GLU A 185 -30.68 -53.52 -14.17
C GLU A 185 -32.17 -53.83 -14.00
N ALA A 186 -33.02 -52.83 -13.86
CA ALA A 186 -34.47 -53.01 -13.79
C ALA A 186 -35.04 -53.69 -15.04
N LEU A 187 -34.50 -53.40 -16.22
CA LEU A 187 -34.86 -54.07 -17.47
C LEU A 187 -34.49 -55.54 -17.45
N GLN A 188 -33.32 -55.91 -16.91
CA GLN A 188 -32.94 -57.32 -16.75
C GLN A 188 -33.91 -58.06 -15.82
N TYR A 189 -34.27 -57.45 -14.70
CA TYR A 189 -35.28 -58.05 -13.77
C TYR A 189 -36.65 -58.16 -14.43
N ALA A 190 -37.12 -57.15 -15.17
CA ALA A 190 -38.40 -57.21 -15.88
C ALA A 190 -38.44 -58.33 -16.92
N ASN A 191 -37.35 -58.53 -17.67
CA ASN A 191 -37.22 -59.60 -18.67
C ASN A 191 -37.22 -61.00 -18.01
N GLN A 192 -36.47 -61.15 -16.90
CA GLN A 192 -36.46 -62.44 -16.15
C GLN A 192 -37.82 -62.78 -15.54
N ALA A 193 -38.53 -61.75 -15.05
CA ALA A 193 -39.86 -61.90 -14.48
C ALA A 193 -40.97 -61.93 -15.53
N GLN A 194 -40.63 -61.80 -16.84
CA GLN A 194 -41.58 -61.74 -17.98
C GLN A 194 -42.60 -60.60 -17.85
N VAL A 195 -42.21 -59.46 -17.19
CA VAL A 195 -43.02 -58.24 -17.06
C VAL A 195 -42.79 -57.38 -18.27
N THR A 196 -43.65 -57.48 -19.27
CA THR A 196 -43.51 -56.69 -20.52
C THR A 196 -44.20 -55.33 -20.46
N LYS A 197 -45.35 -55.25 -19.75
CA LYS A 197 -46.16 -54.01 -19.61
C LYS A 197 -46.26 -53.60 -18.15
N PRO A 198 -46.54 -52.30 -17.86
CA PRO A 198 -46.65 -51.80 -16.50
C PRO A 198 -47.66 -52.57 -15.68
N GLN A 199 -47.23 -53.06 -14.51
CA GLN A 199 -48.09 -53.74 -13.54
C GLN A 199 -48.53 -52.82 -12.38
N ILE A 200 -48.15 -51.56 -12.41
CA ILE A 200 -48.51 -50.57 -11.42
C ILE A 200 -49.92 -50.05 -11.69
N GLN A 201 -50.87 -50.42 -10.86
CA GLN A 201 -52.31 -50.08 -11.01
C GLN A 201 -52.70 -48.75 -10.33
N GLN A 202 -51.83 -48.10 -9.57
CA GLN A 202 -52.18 -46.87 -8.84
C GLN A 202 -51.15 -45.76 -9.06
N THR A 203 -51.65 -44.60 -9.43
CA THR A 203 -50.93 -43.31 -9.60
C THR A 203 -50.55 -42.70 -8.24
N GLY A 204 -49.79 -43.37 -7.41
CA GLY A 204 -49.46 -42.85 -6.08
C GLY A 204 -48.40 -43.66 -5.31
N GLU A 205 -47.95 -44.77 -5.84
CA GLU A 205 -46.79 -45.46 -5.26
C GLU A 205 -45.50 -44.82 -5.77
N ASP A 206 -44.65 -44.39 -4.85
CA ASP A 206 -43.30 -43.93 -5.16
C ASP A 206 -42.53 -45.04 -5.85
N ILE A 207 -42.26 -44.91 -7.15
CA ILE A 207 -41.44 -45.85 -7.90
C ILE A 207 -40.01 -45.71 -7.39
N THR A 208 -39.63 -46.63 -6.53
CA THR A 208 -38.27 -46.75 -6.00
C THR A 208 -37.41 -47.54 -6.97
N GLN A 209 -36.09 -47.56 -6.76
CA GLN A 209 -35.16 -48.36 -7.57
C GLN A 209 -35.56 -49.84 -7.54
N ASP A 210 -36.00 -50.37 -6.41
CA ASP A 210 -36.38 -51.77 -6.21
C ASP A 210 -37.68 -52.17 -6.95
N THR A 211 -38.55 -51.20 -7.23
CA THR A 211 -39.85 -51.43 -7.90
C THR A 211 -39.83 -50.96 -9.37
N LEU A 212 -38.72 -50.43 -9.87
CA LEU A 212 -38.59 -49.88 -11.22
C LEU A 212 -38.91 -50.95 -12.30
N PHE A 213 -38.59 -52.23 -12.08
CA PHE A 213 -38.88 -53.35 -13.01
C PHE A 213 -40.38 -53.57 -13.27
N LEU A 214 -41.25 -53.12 -12.35
CA LEU A 214 -42.71 -53.19 -12.51
C LEU A 214 -43.27 -52.30 -13.62
N LEU A 215 -42.45 -51.36 -14.15
CA LEU A 215 -42.80 -50.58 -15.33
C LEU A 215 -42.85 -51.42 -16.62
N GLY A 216 -42.23 -52.60 -16.60
CA GLY A 216 -42.17 -53.51 -17.75
C GLY A 216 -41.05 -53.16 -18.76
N SER A 217 -40.62 -54.15 -19.52
CA SER A 217 -39.48 -54.05 -20.42
C SER A 217 -39.66 -53.01 -21.52
N GLU A 218 -40.84 -52.87 -22.09
CA GLU A 218 -41.11 -51.90 -23.18
C GLU A 218 -40.89 -50.43 -22.69
N ALA A 219 -41.38 -50.11 -21.49
CA ALA A 219 -41.22 -48.77 -20.91
C ALA A 219 -39.75 -48.49 -20.51
N LEU A 220 -39.07 -49.48 -19.92
CA LEU A 220 -37.67 -49.35 -19.51
C LEU A 220 -36.72 -49.17 -20.69
N GLU A 221 -36.92 -49.90 -21.80
CA GLU A 221 -36.15 -49.68 -23.05
C GLU A 221 -36.35 -48.28 -23.61
N SER A 222 -37.58 -47.76 -23.60
CA SER A 222 -37.88 -46.39 -23.99
C SER A 222 -37.22 -45.38 -23.06
N MET A 223 -37.20 -45.62 -21.75
CA MET A 223 -36.53 -44.76 -20.76
C MET A 223 -35.03 -44.70 -20.98
N ILE A 224 -34.35 -45.84 -21.24
CA ILE A 224 -32.91 -45.88 -21.53
C ILE A 224 -32.61 -45.03 -22.76
N LYS A 225 -33.36 -45.22 -23.84
CA LYS A 225 -33.18 -44.49 -25.09
C LYS A 225 -33.39 -42.99 -24.92
N HIS A 226 -34.40 -42.60 -24.13
CA HIS A 226 -34.67 -41.20 -23.82
C HIS A 226 -33.59 -40.60 -22.92
N GLU A 227 -33.19 -41.28 -21.84
CA GLU A 227 -32.15 -40.79 -20.94
C GLU A 227 -30.80 -40.65 -21.63
N ALA A 228 -30.46 -41.56 -22.54
CA ALA A 228 -29.21 -41.45 -23.34
C ALA A 228 -29.12 -40.17 -24.13
N THR A 229 -30.25 -39.69 -24.69
CA THR A 229 -30.30 -38.47 -25.51
C THR A 229 -30.60 -37.20 -24.71
N ARG A 230 -31.01 -37.32 -23.44
CA ARG A 230 -31.35 -36.20 -22.58
C ARG A 230 -30.11 -35.35 -22.26
N PRO A 231 -30.17 -34.02 -22.34
CA PRO A 231 -29.11 -33.16 -21.88
C PRO A 231 -28.75 -33.37 -20.41
N LEU A 232 -27.50 -33.07 -20.03
CA LEU A 232 -27.10 -33.11 -18.63
C LEU A 232 -27.94 -32.14 -17.80
N VAL A 233 -28.32 -32.57 -16.61
CA VAL A 233 -29.03 -31.75 -15.62
C VAL A 233 -28.02 -31.28 -14.58
N PHE A 234 -27.84 -29.97 -14.49
CA PHE A 234 -26.92 -29.39 -13.54
C PHE A 234 -27.63 -28.87 -12.28
N SER A 235 -26.91 -28.85 -11.19
CA SER A 235 -27.39 -28.26 -9.93
C SER A 235 -27.47 -26.73 -10.04
N PRO A 236 -28.25 -26.05 -9.20
CA PRO A 236 -28.26 -24.58 -9.12
C PRO A 236 -26.86 -23.98 -8.92
N ASN A 237 -25.98 -24.68 -8.19
CA ASN A 237 -24.61 -24.26 -7.94
C ASN A 237 -23.77 -24.17 -9.22
N TYR A 238 -24.02 -25.01 -10.22
CA TYR A 238 -23.36 -24.94 -11.52
C TYR A 238 -23.61 -23.59 -12.21
N TYR A 239 -24.85 -23.14 -12.23
CA TYR A 239 -25.22 -21.88 -12.86
C TYR A 239 -24.65 -20.68 -12.10
N GLN A 240 -24.61 -20.73 -10.77
CA GLN A 240 -23.97 -19.70 -9.97
C GLN A 240 -22.46 -19.64 -10.23
N THR A 241 -21.78 -20.79 -10.27
CA THR A 241 -20.34 -20.87 -10.57
C THR A 241 -20.05 -20.31 -11.97
N ARG A 242 -20.91 -20.63 -12.94
CA ARG A 242 -20.80 -20.13 -14.31
C ARG A 242 -21.00 -18.60 -14.37
N GLN A 243 -21.97 -18.07 -13.63
CA GLN A 243 -22.19 -16.63 -13.53
C GLN A 243 -20.95 -15.94 -12.96
N ASN A 244 -20.41 -16.43 -11.84
CA ASN A 244 -19.20 -15.88 -11.23
C ASN A 244 -18.00 -15.91 -12.20
N LEU A 245 -17.87 -16.96 -13.01
CA LEU A 245 -16.83 -17.04 -14.04
C LEU A 245 -17.00 -15.94 -15.11
N LEU A 246 -18.22 -15.73 -15.59
CA LEU A 246 -18.53 -14.67 -16.56
C LEU A 246 -18.28 -13.28 -15.96
N ASP A 247 -18.57 -13.06 -14.69
CA ASP A 247 -18.33 -11.79 -14.00
C ASP A 247 -16.82 -11.50 -13.94
N ILE A 248 -15.99 -12.51 -13.65
CA ILE A 248 -14.51 -12.37 -13.68
C ILE A 248 -14.00 -12.13 -15.11
N GLU A 249 -14.51 -12.84 -16.11
CA GLU A 249 -14.08 -12.70 -17.51
C GLU A 249 -14.45 -11.32 -18.12
N ASN A 250 -15.54 -10.73 -17.66
CA ASN A 250 -15.99 -9.41 -18.11
C ASN A 250 -15.34 -8.26 -17.34
N LEU A 251 -14.61 -8.54 -16.25
CA LEU A 251 -13.97 -7.52 -15.44
C LEU A 251 -12.77 -6.93 -16.19
N LYS A 252 -12.82 -5.61 -16.43
CA LYS A 252 -11.72 -4.84 -16.99
C LYS A 252 -10.83 -4.34 -15.86
N VAL A 253 -9.60 -4.79 -15.81
CA VAL A 253 -8.60 -4.40 -14.79
C VAL A 253 -7.43 -3.62 -15.39
N ASP A 254 -7.40 -3.47 -16.70
CA ASP A 254 -6.43 -2.62 -17.37
C ASP A 254 -6.84 -1.16 -17.16
N ASP A 255 -5.89 -0.31 -16.81
CA ASP A 255 -6.08 1.13 -16.54
C ASP A 255 -6.94 1.47 -15.30
N LEU A 256 -6.85 0.66 -14.24
CA LEU A 256 -7.38 1.06 -12.96
C LEU A 256 -6.52 2.22 -12.43
N ASP A 257 -7.09 3.43 -12.42
CA ASP A 257 -6.47 4.63 -11.83
C ASP A 257 -6.57 4.54 -10.30
N ILE A 258 -5.70 3.70 -9.71
CA ILE A 258 -5.67 3.45 -8.27
C ILE A 258 -4.67 4.42 -7.66
N HIS A 259 -5.09 5.20 -6.67
CA HIS A 259 -4.17 5.97 -5.84
C HIS A 259 -4.14 5.43 -4.42
N ALA A 260 -2.94 5.18 -3.90
CA ALA A 260 -2.77 4.64 -2.55
C ALA A 260 -2.92 5.70 -1.46
N TYR A 261 -3.02 6.99 -1.82
CA TYR A 261 -3.14 8.12 -0.90
C TYR A 261 -3.99 9.25 -1.50
N ARG A 262 -4.35 10.19 -0.65
CA ARG A 262 -4.93 11.49 -1.02
C ARG A 262 -4.14 12.62 -0.35
N TYR A 263 -3.90 13.71 -1.07
CA TYR A 263 -3.35 14.92 -0.47
C TYR A 263 -4.34 15.62 0.44
N VAL A 264 -3.95 15.89 1.67
CA VAL A 264 -4.54 16.92 2.53
C VAL A 264 -3.85 18.27 2.24
N MET A 265 -2.52 18.24 2.07
CA MET A 265 -1.71 19.38 1.67
C MET A 265 -0.64 18.92 0.66
N LYS A 266 -0.61 19.55 -0.52
CA LYS A 266 0.42 19.28 -1.55
C LYS A 266 1.80 19.76 -1.09
N PRO A 267 2.90 19.26 -1.69
CA PRO A 267 4.25 19.70 -1.39
C PRO A 267 4.37 21.23 -1.39
N THR A 268 4.81 21.79 -0.27
CA THR A 268 4.92 23.24 -0.07
C THR A 268 6.22 23.79 -0.65
N LEU A 269 6.17 24.99 -1.21
CA LEU A 269 7.38 25.76 -1.51
C LEU A 269 7.85 26.47 -0.22
N PRO A 270 8.97 26.07 0.38
CA PRO A 270 9.42 26.68 1.62
C PRO A 270 9.86 28.14 1.40
N ILE A 271 9.35 29.05 2.26
CA ILE A 271 9.66 30.48 2.17
C ILE A 271 10.96 30.84 2.92
N ARG A 272 11.35 30.01 3.89
CA ARG A 272 12.51 30.22 4.74
C ARG A 272 13.42 29.01 4.72
N ARG A 273 14.73 29.25 4.62
CA ARG A 273 15.71 28.18 4.74
C ARG A 273 15.85 27.70 6.18
N ASP A 274 16.12 26.43 6.35
CA ASP A 274 16.31 25.81 7.67
C ASP A 274 17.73 26.04 8.18
N SER A 275 18.73 26.00 7.29
CA SER A 275 20.14 26.14 7.62
C SER A 275 20.94 26.72 6.45
N PRO A 276 22.00 27.50 6.72
CA PRO A 276 22.35 28.07 8.03
C PRO A 276 21.45 29.25 8.37
N LYS A 277 21.11 29.40 9.66
CA LYS A 277 20.32 30.56 10.16
C LYS A 277 21.20 31.78 10.30
N LYS A 278 21.16 32.72 9.34
CA LYS A 278 22.03 33.89 9.26
C LYS A 278 22.13 34.67 10.59
N ALA A 279 20.97 34.95 11.21
CA ALA A 279 20.95 35.75 12.44
C ALA A 279 21.64 35.02 13.62
N ILE A 280 21.35 33.73 13.79
CA ILE A 280 21.94 32.94 14.89
C ILE A 280 23.46 32.80 14.69
N THR A 281 23.91 32.54 13.47
CA THR A 281 25.33 32.38 13.17
C THR A 281 26.09 33.69 13.47
N LEU A 282 25.55 34.88 13.11
CA LEU A 282 26.14 36.14 13.41
C LEU A 282 26.16 36.45 14.92
N ILE A 283 25.07 36.15 15.64
CA ILE A 283 25.02 36.34 17.10
C ILE A 283 26.07 35.48 17.80
N LEU A 284 26.18 34.22 17.40
CA LEU A 284 27.19 33.31 17.95
C LEU A 284 28.61 33.77 17.63
N ALA A 285 28.83 34.30 16.44
CA ALA A 285 30.16 34.87 16.06
C ALA A 285 30.54 36.05 16.95
N VAL A 286 29.60 36.95 17.26
CA VAL A 286 29.85 38.08 18.17
C VAL A 286 30.15 37.58 19.58
N LEU A 287 29.39 36.62 20.11
CA LEU A 287 29.62 36.06 21.44
C LEU A 287 30.98 35.35 21.53
N LEU A 288 31.29 34.48 20.58
CA LEU A 288 32.55 33.75 20.55
C LEU A 288 33.74 34.69 20.33
N GLY A 289 33.61 35.67 19.42
CA GLY A 289 34.61 36.68 19.20
C GLY A 289 34.88 37.53 20.45
N GLY A 290 33.84 37.88 21.19
CA GLY A 290 33.93 38.58 22.47
C GLY A 290 34.64 37.77 23.56
N MET A 291 34.26 36.45 23.67
CA MET A 291 34.90 35.54 24.63
C MET A 291 36.41 35.34 24.34
N VAL A 292 36.76 35.10 23.07
CA VAL A 292 38.14 34.91 22.65
C VAL A 292 38.93 36.21 22.86
N GLY A 293 38.37 37.38 22.51
CA GLY A 293 38.99 38.66 22.71
C GLY A 293 39.24 38.97 24.20
N ALA A 294 38.24 38.67 25.08
CA ALA A 294 38.41 38.82 26.52
C ALA A 294 39.50 37.86 27.06
N GLY A 295 39.52 36.59 26.61
CA GLY A 295 40.56 35.62 26.95
C GLY A 295 41.97 36.06 26.57
N ILE A 296 42.16 36.65 25.36
CA ILE A 296 43.44 37.20 24.91
C ILE A 296 43.87 38.37 25.79
N VAL A 297 42.97 39.30 26.13
CA VAL A 297 43.26 40.47 27.01
C VAL A 297 43.70 40.04 28.39
N LEU A 298 42.96 39.10 28.99
CA LEU A 298 43.26 38.59 30.33
C LEU A 298 44.55 37.78 30.35
N GLY A 299 44.76 36.90 29.37
CA GLY A 299 46.00 36.12 29.22
C GLY A 299 47.23 36.99 29.03
N ARG A 300 47.12 38.00 28.16
CA ARG A 300 48.22 38.96 27.94
C ARG A 300 48.55 39.77 29.22
N ASN A 301 47.54 40.19 29.99
CA ASN A 301 47.73 40.88 31.22
C ASN A 301 48.35 40.00 32.33
N ALA A 302 47.93 38.73 32.39
CA ALA A 302 48.49 37.75 33.34
C ALA A 302 49.98 37.48 33.04
N LEU A 303 50.35 37.31 31.77
CA LEU A 303 51.73 37.11 31.35
C LEU A 303 52.60 38.38 31.64
N ARG A 304 52.05 39.58 31.42
CA ARG A 304 52.75 40.83 31.67
C ARG A 304 53.02 41.06 33.18
N ASN A 305 52.05 40.68 34.03
CA ASN A 305 52.20 40.78 35.48
C ASN A 305 53.19 39.70 36.04
N TYR A 306 53.30 38.55 35.38
CA TYR A 306 54.29 37.52 35.70
C TYR A 306 55.71 37.95 35.39
N ASN A 307 55.95 38.58 34.24
CA ASN A 307 57.27 39.04 33.81
C ASN A 307 57.71 40.34 34.49
N SER A 308 56.83 40.99 35.30
CA SER A 308 57.10 42.20 36.07
C SER A 308 57.44 41.96 37.56
N LYS A 309 57.48 40.71 37.96
CA LYS A 309 58.05 40.21 39.24
C LYS A 309 59.40 39.60 39.01
#